data_267d9944dba7590dc6d3e396a6eb91a2
#
_entry.id   267d9944dba7590dc6d3e396a6eb91a2
#
_cell.length_a   1.000
_cell.length_b   1.000
_cell.length_c   1.000
_cell.angle_alpha   90.00
_cell.angle_beta   90.00
_cell.angle_gamma   90.00
#
_symmetry.space_group_name_H-M   'P 1'
#
loop_
_entity.id
_entity.type
_entity.pdbx_description
1 polymer ?
#
loop_
_entity_poly.entity_id
_entity_poly.type
_entity_poly.pdbx_seq_one_letter_code
_entity_poly.pdbx_strand_id
1 'polypeptide(L)'
;MRKTIFAIYFSLAAALFANDYYYYRLSGGTIVPANDNETDVELVNEVIVFELFDDYYTITVDFNFYNHGEAVNLLVGFPYAAGIRGHITYNMEQSLFDFQSWVNGSLVETRNTPIDVDLADQRQYADYYTYTQDVDYAYTKDVFFPSQQNTRTRVTYKARYGSDGGIWLASYLYGSGKGWYNRIGKIEVIIKNSSRYWIYGIKAGVPPHNREPLNNEDLNHRWNNNDLVFVLENIEPDYNDTIEVLLDRPMFDFSMFRPLPRSFDYWRNIFRPNQLWYLTREQLRILRNLFYALHGYNFRDTALLNYFSSAFGSYEINRDFNENMITETERRNIEIIQREELRRTR
;
A
#
# COMPACT_ATOMS: atom_id res chain seq x y z
N MET A 1 -3.64 15.51 -71.87
CA MET A 1 -3.63 14.38 -70.95
C MET A 1 -2.93 14.82 -69.68
N ARG A 2 -3.69 15.19 -68.63
CA ARG A 2 -3.17 15.60 -67.34
C ARG A 2 -3.33 14.41 -66.38
N LYS A 3 -2.21 13.88 -65.89
CA LYS A 3 -2.18 12.84 -64.86
C LYS A 3 -2.32 13.48 -63.48
N THR A 4 -3.46 13.30 -62.85
CA THR A 4 -3.70 13.73 -61.48
C THR A 4 -3.11 12.65 -60.54
N ILE A 5 -2.07 12.97 -59.79
CA ILE A 5 -1.50 12.14 -58.76
C ILE A 5 -2.30 12.38 -57.49
N PHE A 6 -3.03 11.38 -57.04
CA PHE A 6 -3.69 11.36 -55.72
C PHE A 6 -2.64 11.00 -54.70
N ALA A 7 -2.24 11.99 -53.89
CA ALA A 7 -1.42 11.75 -52.69
C ALA A 7 -2.34 11.34 -51.57
N ILE A 8 -2.31 10.05 -51.21
CA ILE A 8 -2.95 9.52 -50.03
C ILE A 8 -2.09 9.90 -48.84
N TYR A 9 -2.53 10.90 -48.08
CA TYR A 9 -1.98 11.16 -46.74
C TYR A 9 -2.46 10.06 -45.80
N PHE A 10 -1.62 9.10 -45.55
CA PHE A 10 -1.73 8.22 -44.38
C PHE A 10 -1.36 9.07 -43.15
N SER A 11 -2.37 9.62 -42.48
CA SER A 11 -2.20 10.14 -41.13
C SER A 11 -1.98 8.94 -40.22
N LEU A 12 -0.69 8.66 -39.94
CA LEU A 12 -0.28 7.82 -38.81
C LEU A 12 -0.80 8.56 -37.56
N ALA A 13 -1.94 8.18 -37.05
CA ALA A 13 -2.30 8.44 -35.67
C ALA A 13 -1.29 7.64 -34.82
N ALA A 14 -0.19 8.29 -34.44
CA ALA A 14 0.63 7.80 -33.37
C ALA A 14 -0.26 7.75 -32.14
N ALA A 15 -0.72 6.57 -31.80
CA ALA A 15 -1.26 6.29 -30.49
C ALA A 15 -0.11 6.57 -29.53
N LEU A 16 -0.15 7.77 -28.94
CA LEU A 16 0.63 8.08 -27.77
C LEU A 16 0.12 7.13 -26.69
N PHE A 17 0.73 5.98 -26.59
CA PHE A 17 0.74 5.22 -25.34
C PHE A 17 1.42 6.16 -24.34
N ALA A 18 0.62 6.90 -23.58
CA ALA A 18 1.09 7.51 -22.37
C ALA A 18 1.54 6.32 -21.50
N ASN A 19 2.85 6.10 -21.47
CA ASN A 19 3.43 5.29 -20.43
C ASN A 19 3.06 5.99 -19.14
N ASP A 20 2.16 5.39 -18.37
CA ASP A 20 1.86 5.81 -17.01
C ASP A 20 3.18 5.70 -16.24
N TYR A 21 3.82 6.86 -16.03
CA TYR A 21 5.02 6.97 -15.24
C TYR A 21 4.71 6.54 -13.81
N TYR A 22 5.54 5.68 -13.23
CA TYR A 22 5.54 5.31 -11.83
C TYR A 22 5.61 6.55 -10.96
N TYR A 23 4.55 6.83 -10.22
CA TYR A 23 4.53 7.86 -9.20
C TYR A 23 4.67 7.20 -7.84
N TYR A 24 5.90 6.96 -7.40
CA TYR A 24 6.15 6.61 -6.01
C TYR A 24 6.02 7.87 -5.15
N ARG A 25 5.12 7.85 -4.19
CA ARG A 25 5.08 8.82 -3.11
C ARG A 25 5.41 8.09 -1.83
N LEU A 26 6.59 8.35 -1.26
CA LEU A 26 6.87 8.01 0.13
C LEU A 26 6.18 9.00 1.04
N SER A 27 5.41 8.44 1.92
CA SER A 27 4.60 9.22 2.85
C SER A 27 5.16 9.21 4.27
N GLY A 28 6.46 9.04 4.42
CA GLY A 28 7.10 9.05 5.72
C GLY A 28 7.60 7.68 6.17
N GLY A 29 8.38 7.63 7.22
CA GLY A 29 9.09 6.45 7.65
C GLY A 29 9.29 6.33 9.16
N THR A 30 10.00 5.30 9.58
CA THR A 30 10.40 5.10 10.96
C THR A 30 11.20 6.29 11.48
N ILE A 31 10.97 6.69 12.71
CA ILE A 31 11.73 7.76 13.37
C ILE A 31 13.21 7.38 13.44
N VAL A 32 14.08 8.33 13.12
CA VAL A 32 15.54 8.14 13.13
C VAL A 32 16.24 9.15 14.05
N PRO A 33 17.41 8.83 14.62
CA PRO A 33 18.28 9.84 15.20
C PRO A 33 18.69 10.83 14.09
N ALA A 34 18.59 12.12 14.34
CA ALA A 34 18.95 13.14 13.34
C ALA A 34 20.46 13.41 13.25
N ASN A 35 21.26 12.77 14.08
CA ASN A 35 22.73 12.86 14.09
C ASN A 35 23.31 11.47 13.83
N ASP A 36 24.37 11.38 13.03
CA ASP A 36 25.09 10.15 12.67
C ASP A 36 25.85 9.49 13.85
N ASN A 37 25.55 9.86 15.08
CA ASN A 37 26.17 9.28 16.25
C ASN A 37 25.55 7.93 16.57
N GLU A 38 26.42 6.92 16.78
CA GLU A 38 26.00 5.65 17.35
C GLU A 38 25.20 5.93 18.65
N THR A 39 24.07 5.28 18.78
CA THR A 39 23.19 5.41 19.94
C THR A 39 23.02 4.06 20.62
N ASP A 40 22.91 4.04 21.94
CA ASP A 40 22.55 2.84 22.72
C ASP A 40 21.02 2.67 22.83
N VAL A 41 20.25 3.46 22.10
CA VAL A 41 18.79 3.39 22.10
C VAL A 41 18.32 2.41 21.03
N GLU A 42 17.64 1.35 21.46
CA GLU A 42 17.07 0.30 20.63
C GLU A 42 15.60 0.59 20.29
N LEU A 43 15.20 0.39 19.05
CA LEU A 43 13.80 0.32 18.65
C LEU A 43 13.29 -1.10 18.90
N VAL A 44 12.72 -1.33 20.08
CA VAL A 44 12.26 -2.66 20.52
C VAL A 44 11.08 -3.15 19.68
N ASN A 45 10.10 -2.28 19.47
CA ASN A 45 8.97 -2.60 18.61
C ASN A 45 8.29 -1.36 18.03
N GLU A 46 7.67 -1.59 16.89
CA GLU A 46 6.89 -0.63 16.13
C GLU A 46 5.53 -1.23 15.78
N VAL A 47 4.45 -0.47 15.99
CA VAL A 47 3.10 -0.85 15.57
C VAL A 47 2.60 0.17 14.56
N ILE A 48 2.40 -0.27 13.33
CA ILE A 48 2.00 0.56 12.20
C ILE A 48 0.54 0.26 11.85
N VAL A 49 -0.31 1.27 11.91
CA VAL A 49 -1.72 1.16 11.53
C VAL A 49 -1.96 1.97 10.26
N PHE A 50 -2.31 1.28 9.18
CA PHE A 50 -2.86 1.88 7.97
C PHE A 50 -4.37 1.94 8.08
N GLU A 51 -4.96 3.11 7.89
CA GLU A 51 -6.40 3.28 7.69
C GLU A 51 -6.63 3.84 6.28
N LEU A 52 -7.20 3.00 5.41
CA LEU A 52 -7.35 3.30 3.97
C LEU A 52 -8.73 3.90 3.72
N PHE A 53 -8.76 5.05 3.05
CA PHE A 53 -9.96 5.77 2.61
C PHE A 53 -9.96 5.95 1.09
N ASP A 54 -11.02 6.48 0.50
CA ASP A 54 -11.12 6.59 -0.96
C ASP A 54 -10.08 7.52 -1.60
N ASP A 55 -9.68 8.62 -0.95
CA ASP A 55 -8.82 9.65 -1.53
C ASP A 55 -7.45 9.77 -0.86
N TYR A 56 -7.30 9.21 0.32
CA TYR A 56 -6.09 9.28 1.15
C TYR A 56 -6.03 8.08 2.09
N TYR A 57 -4.91 7.92 2.75
CA TYR A 57 -4.79 7.01 3.88
C TYR A 57 -4.17 7.72 5.07
N THR A 58 -4.47 7.21 6.26
CA THR A 58 -3.83 7.64 7.50
C THR A 58 -2.84 6.59 7.93
N ILE A 59 -1.72 7.03 8.49
CA ILE A 59 -0.81 6.15 9.21
C ILE A 59 -0.70 6.64 10.64
N THR A 60 -0.85 5.71 11.57
CA THR A 60 -0.49 5.91 12.98
C THR A 60 0.61 4.90 13.32
N VAL A 61 1.69 5.39 13.92
CA VAL A 61 2.81 4.54 14.33
C VAL A 61 3.12 4.77 15.79
N ASP A 62 3.11 3.68 16.55
CA ASP A 62 3.57 3.63 17.93
C ASP A 62 4.96 2.99 17.98
N PHE A 63 5.92 3.70 18.52
CA PHE A 63 7.29 3.23 18.72
C PHE A 63 7.54 3.00 20.20
N ASN A 64 8.19 1.90 20.54
CA ASN A 64 8.70 1.62 21.87
C ASN A 64 10.20 1.45 21.82
N PHE A 65 10.91 2.33 22.48
CA PHE A 65 12.36 2.33 22.57
C PHE A 65 12.82 1.87 23.94
N TYR A 66 14.02 1.30 24.01
CA TYR A 66 14.74 1.02 25.25
C TYR A 66 16.17 1.57 25.17
N ASN A 67 16.57 2.36 26.15
CA ASN A 67 17.93 2.90 26.22
C ASN A 67 18.81 1.97 27.05
N HIS A 68 19.77 1.32 26.42
CA HIS A 68 20.77 0.43 27.08
C HIS A 68 21.93 1.20 27.71
N GLY A 69 22.11 2.47 27.37
CA GLY A 69 23.21 3.32 27.82
C GLY A 69 22.81 4.31 28.91
N GLU A 70 23.59 5.36 29.02
CA GLU A 70 23.31 6.50 29.88
C GLU A 70 22.14 7.33 29.35
N ALA A 71 21.55 8.15 30.23
CA ALA A 71 20.48 9.03 29.84
C ALA A 71 20.94 10.02 28.74
N VAL A 72 20.15 10.16 27.68
CA VAL A 72 20.51 10.96 26.50
C VAL A 72 19.32 11.75 25.95
N ASN A 73 19.57 12.96 25.48
CA ASN A 73 18.66 13.70 24.63
C ASN A 73 19.08 13.54 23.17
N LEU A 74 18.17 13.04 22.35
CA LEU A 74 18.40 12.90 20.91
C LEU A 74 17.43 13.79 20.13
N LEU A 75 17.94 14.44 19.08
CA LEU A 75 17.12 15.00 18.04
C LEU A 75 16.61 13.84 17.17
N VAL A 76 15.33 13.63 17.15
CA VAL A 76 14.69 12.52 16.44
C VAL A 76 13.90 13.07 15.26
N GLY A 77 14.13 12.51 14.09
CA GLY A 77 13.49 12.92 12.83
C GLY A 77 12.52 11.86 12.30
N PHE A 78 11.40 12.31 11.75
CA PHE A 78 10.49 11.51 10.94
C PHE A 78 10.66 11.91 9.48
N PRO A 79 11.38 11.10 8.68
CA PRO A 79 11.75 11.46 7.31
C PRO A 79 10.54 11.39 6.37
N TYR A 80 10.48 12.31 5.41
CA TYR A 80 9.48 12.25 4.35
C TYR A 80 9.98 12.94 3.07
N ALA A 81 9.42 12.55 1.92
CA ALA A 81 9.71 13.20 0.64
C ALA A 81 8.76 14.37 0.43
N ALA A 82 9.29 15.54 0.09
CA ALA A 82 8.50 16.77 -0.12
C ALA A 82 7.93 16.88 -1.54
N GLY A 83 8.37 16.08 -2.49
CA GLY A 83 7.97 16.22 -3.88
C GLY A 83 8.19 15.01 -4.77
N ILE A 84 7.66 15.10 -5.97
CA ILE A 84 7.87 14.13 -7.05
C ILE A 84 8.99 14.66 -7.91
N ARG A 85 10.11 13.94 -8.03
CA ARG A 85 11.06 14.20 -9.12
C ARG A 85 10.52 13.58 -10.42
N GLY A 86 9.99 14.43 -11.29
CA GLY A 86 9.59 14.11 -12.64
C GLY A 86 9.24 15.41 -13.36
N HIS A 87 9.42 15.48 -14.67
CA HIS A 87 9.40 16.66 -15.54
C HIS A 87 8.11 17.51 -15.57
N ILE A 88 7.23 17.39 -14.56
CA ILE A 88 6.00 18.17 -14.50
C ILE A 88 5.96 18.88 -13.15
N THR A 89 6.15 20.20 -13.20
CA THR A 89 5.89 21.14 -12.12
C THR A 89 4.38 21.18 -11.83
N TYR A 90 3.86 20.21 -11.10
CA TYR A 90 2.59 20.38 -10.43
C TYR A 90 2.83 21.00 -9.04
N ASN A 91 1.93 21.87 -8.62
CA ASN A 91 1.91 22.44 -7.26
C ASN A 91 2.25 21.32 -6.27
N MET A 92 3.39 21.47 -5.57
CA MET A 92 3.88 20.52 -4.57
C MET A 92 2.95 20.54 -3.37
N GLU A 93 1.78 19.92 -3.48
CA GLU A 93 1.04 19.54 -2.29
C GLU A 93 1.90 18.52 -1.55
N GLN A 94 2.19 18.78 -0.31
CA GLN A 94 2.97 17.90 0.56
C GLN A 94 2.43 16.46 0.44
N SER A 95 3.32 15.50 0.23
CA SER A 95 2.95 14.08 0.14
C SER A 95 2.31 13.59 1.46
N LEU A 96 2.63 14.27 2.55
CA LEU A 96 2.21 14.03 3.92
C LEU A 96 1.60 15.30 4.51
N PHE A 97 0.46 15.19 5.18
CA PHE A 97 -0.25 16.33 5.79
C PHE A 97 -0.88 15.91 7.13
N ASP A 98 -1.30 16.89 7.92
CA ASP A 98 -1.86 16.71 9.27
C ASP A 98 -0.95 15.90 10.21
N PHE A 99 0.38 16.14 10.12
CA PHE A 99 1.35 15.45 10.97
C PHE A 99 1.23 15.87 12.42
N GLN A 100 1.19 14.90 13.31
CA GLN A 100 1.21 15.09 14.76
C GLN A 100 2.17 14.10 15.42
N SER A 101 2.76 14.48 16.55
CA SER A 101 3.72 13.66 17.27
C SER A 101 3.56 13.73 18.77
N TRP A 102 3.77 12.61 19.45
CA TRP A 102 3.70 12.51 20.91
C TRP A 102 4.95 11.84 21.45
N VAL A 103 5.31 12.21 22.68
CA VAL A 103 6.33 11.57 23.49
C VAL A 103 5.71 11.22 24.85
N ASN A 104 5.76 9.96 25.25
CA ASN A 104 5.16 9.43 26.47
C ASN A 104 3.70 9.88 26.69
N GLY A 105 2.93 9.93 25.59
CA GLY A 105 1.51 10.32 25.59
C GLY A 105 1.25 11.82 25.52
N SER A 106 2.26 12.68 25.60
CA SER A 106 2.12 14.13 25.48
C SER A 106 2.35 14.59 24.05
N LEU A 107 1.44 15.39 23.49
CA LEU A 107 1.61 16.02 22.18
C LEU A 107 2.82 16.97 22.24
N VAL A 108 3.71 16.87 21.24
CA VAL A 108 4.91 17.68 21.14
C VAL A 108 4.94 18.46 19.84
N GLU A 109 5.51 19.65 19.89
CA GLU A 109 5.77 20.46 18.70
C GLU A 109 6.91 19.83 17.89
N THR A 110 6.77 19.84 16.56
CA THR A 110 7.79 19.37 15.62
C THR A 110 8.24 20.49 14.70
N ARG A 111 9.49 20.44 14.29
CA ARG A 111 10.08 21.39 13.34
C ARG A 111 10.24 20.69 12.00
N ASN A 112 9.89 21.37 10.93
CA ASN A 112 10.19 20.87 9.57
C ASN A 112 11.64 21.24 9.24
N THR A 113 12.50 20.24 9.19
CA THR A 113 13.95 20.39 9.01
C THR A 113 14.37 19.79 7.67
N PRO A 114 15.05 20.56 6.78
CA PRO A 114 15.68 19.98 5.61
C PRO A 114 16.72 18.94 6.04
N ILE A 115 16.77 17.82 5.35
CA ILE A 115 17.82 16.81 5.54
C ILE A 115 18.91 17.11 4.53
N ASP A 116 20.07 17.55 5.02
CA ASP A 116 21.29 17.68 4.22
C ASP A 116 21.95 16.30 4.15
N VAL A 117 21.39 15.45 3.29
CA VAL A 117 21.99 14.14 3.05
C VAL A 117 23.17 14.38 2.11
N ASP A 118 24.38 14.15 2.58
CA ASP A 118 25.55 14.11 1.72
C ASP A 118 25.36 12.99 0.68
N LEU A 119 24.94 13.41 -0.51
CA LEU A 119 24.59 12.54 -1.65
C LEU A 119 25.77 11.65 -2.11
N ALA A 120 26.97 11.85 -1.55
CA ALA A 120 28.15 11.07 -1.89
C ALA A 120 28.04 9.60 -1.42
N ASP A 121 27.51 9.37 -0.24
CA ASP A 121 27.30 7.99 0.28
C ASP A 121 26.12 7.28 -0.40
N GLN A 122 25.09 8.02 -0.83
CA GLN A 122 23.98 7.43 -1.55
C GLN A 122 24.32 7.05 -3.01
N ARG A 123 25.32 7.67 -3.63
CA ARG A 123 25.74 7.35 -5.00
C ARG A 123 26.41 5.97 -5.13
N GLN A 124 26.94 5.41 -4.07
CA GLN A 124 27.52 4.06 -4.10
C GLN A 124 26.49 2.96 -4.30
N TYR A 125 25.18 3.27 -4.08
CA TYR A 125 24.06 2.37 -4.31
C TYR A 125 23.21 2.76 -5.53
N ALA A 126 23.63 3.80 -6.30
CA ALA A 126 22.85 4.39 -7.39
C ALA A 126 23.03 3.69 -8.75
N ASP A 127 23.78 2.62 -8.83
CA ASP A 127 23.86 1.80 -10.04
C ASP A 127 22.67 0.86 -10.12
N TYR A 128 21.81 1.14 -11.04
CA TYR A 128 20.57 0.46 -11.44
C TYR A 128 19.29 0.97 -10.79
N TYR A 129 18.56 1.85 -11.50
CA TYR A 129 17.11 2.16 -11.31
C TYR A 129 16.63 2.17 -9.87
N THR A 130 17.49 2.55 -8.96
CA THR A 130 17.12 2.85 -7.60
C THR A 130 16.28 4.11 -7.69
N TYR A 131 15.01 3.94 -7.52
CA TYR A 131 14.14 5.00 -7.04
C TYR A 131 14.65 5.36 -5.63
N THR A 132 15.82 6.02 -5.57
CA THR A 132 16.28 6.69 -4.35
C THR A 132 15.19 7.69 -4.07
N GLN A 133 14.41 7.34 -3.10
CA GLN A 133 13.37 8.18 -2.61
C GLN A 133 14.13 9.30 -1.93
N ASP A 134 14.21 10.43 -2.61
CA ASP A 134 14.83 11.61 -2.07
C ASP A 134 14.01 12.05 -0.86
N VAL A 135 14.46 11.63 0.31
CA VAL A 135 13.95 12.14 1.57
C VAL A 135 14.53 13.54 1.72
N ASP A 136 13.72 14.55 1.47
CA ASP A 136 14.18 15.95 1.46
C ASP A 136 14.07 16.61 2.83
N TYR A 137 13.16 16.11 3.67
CA TYR A 137 12.80 16.74 4.94
C TYR A 137 12.51 15.73 6.03
N ALA A 138 12.61 16.18 7.28
CA ALA A 138 12.11 15.46 8.44
C ALA A 138 11.30 16.38 9.37
N TYR A 139 10.25 15.84 9.96
CA TYR A 139 9.65 16.43 11.15
C TYR A 139 10.51 16.06 12.36
N THR A 140 11.26 17.02 12.92
CA THR A 140 12.18 16.78 14.03
C THR A 140 11.61 17.21 15.35
N LYS A 141 12.00 16.51 16.43
CA LYS A 141 11.70 16.79 17.84
C LYS A 141 12.81 16.33 18.72
N ASP A 142 12.97 16.97 19.88
CA ASP A 142 13.88 16.53 20.93
C ASP A 142 13.19 15.45 21.78
N VAL A 143 13.86 14.32 22.01
CA VAL A 143 13.35 13.21 22.83
C VAL A 143 14.39 12.84 23.88
N PHE A 144 13.98 12.85 25.14
CA PHE A 144 14.78 12.37 26.25
C PHE A 144 14.58 10.87 26.44
N PHE A 145 15.68 10.13 26.44
CA PHE A 145 15.75 8.69 26.68
C PHE A 145 16.45 8.45 28.02
N PRO A 146 15.69 8.18 29.10
CA PRO A 146 16.31 7.87 30.41
C PRO A 146 17.16 6.62 30.34
N SER A 147 18.21 6.55 31.14
CA SER A 147 19.08 5.36 31.26
C SER A 147 18.30 4.13 31.71
N GLN A 148 18.47 3.01 31.00
CA GLN A 148 17.87 1.71 31.32
C GLN A 148 16.34 1.73 31.42
N GLN A 149 15.66 2.53 30.59
CA GLN A 149 14.22 2.69 30.61
C GLN A 149 13.61 2.72 29.21
N ASN A 150 12.30 2.46 29.18
CA ASN A 150 11.51 2.60 27.95
C ASN A 150 11.08 4.05 27.72
N THR A 151 11.08 4.44 26.45
CA THR A 151 10.47 5.69 25.97
C THR A 151 9.50 5.34 24.85
N ARG A 152 8.28 5.90 24.90
CA ARG A 152 7.28 5.70 23.85
C ARG A 152 7.11 6.96 23.05
N THR A 153 7.07 6.82 21.73
CA THR A 153 6.68 7.92 20.86
C THR A 153 5.58 7.45 19.92
N ARG A 154 4.78 8.39 19.46
CA ARG A 154 3.75 8.15 18.46
C ARG A 154 3.83 9.23 17.40
N VAL A 155 3.52 8.87 16.16
CA VAL A 155 3.22 9.81 15.09
C VAL A 155 1.91 9.41 14.43
N THR A 156 1.20 10.40 13.90
CA THR A 156 0.07 10.19 13.00
C THR A 156 0.11 11.23 11.89
N TYR A 157 -0.31 10.82 10.70
CA TYR A 157 -0.39 11.71 9.55
C TYR A 157 -1.33 11.14 8.48
N LYS A 158 -1.70 11.98 7.55
CA LYS A 158 -2.41 11.60 6.34
C LYS A 158 -1.47 11.65 5.14
N ALA A 159 -1.71 10.79 4.17
CA ALA A 159 -0.97 10.78 2.93
C ALA A 159 -1.87 10.46 1.73
N ARG A 160 -1.49 10.96 0.56
CA ARG A 160 -2.14 10.62 -0.69
C ARG A 160 -1.54 9.34 -1.26
N TYR A 161 -2.36 8.56 -1.93
CA TYR A 161 -1.87 7.36 -2.62
C TYR A 161 -0.87 7.72 -3.72
N GLY A 162 0.19 6.93 -3.82
CA GLY A 162 0.95 6.81 -5.04
C GLY A 162 0.13 6.07 -6.10
N SER A 163 0.54 6.12 -7.37
CA SER A 163 -0.12 5.35 -8.42
C SER A 163 0.90 4.76 -9.39
N ASP A 164 0.61 3.53 -9.82
CA ASP A 164 1.38 2.82 -10.83
C ASP A 164 0.43 2.02 -11.73
N GLY A 165 0.37 2.35 -13.02
CA GLY A 165 -0.43 1.62 -14.00
C GLY A 165 -1.90 1.40 -13.63
N GLY A 166 -2.50 2.30 -12.84
CA GLY A 166 -3.87 2.17 -12.32
C GLY A 166 -3.99 1.46 -10.98
N ILE A 167 -2.87 1.09 -10.38
CA ILE A 167 -2.73 0.56 -9.03
C ILE A 167 -2.45 1.73 -8.09
N TRP A 168 -3.10 1.75 -6.94
CA TRP A 168 -2.84 2.72 -5.90
C TRP A 168 -1.97 2.12 -4.82
N LEU A 169 -1.04 2.93 -4.31
CA LEU A 169 -0.03 2.51 -3.35
C LEU A 169 -0.17 3.32 -2.07
N ALA A 170 -0.40 2.65 -0.95
CA ALA A 170 -0.15 3.20 0.37
C ALA A 170 1.17 2.65 0.87
N SER A 171 2.11 3.50 1.27
CA SER A 171 3.47 3.08 1.61
C SER A 171 3.95 3.65 2.93
N TYR A 172 4.88 2.92 3.56
CA TYR A 172 5.58 3.31 4.77
C TYR A 172 7.04 2.82 4.72
N LEU A 173 8.00 3.71 5.00
CA LEU A 173 9.43 3.42 4.97
C LEU A 173 9.90 2.97 6.37
N TYR A 174 10.05 1.67 6.61
CA TYR A 174 10.61 1.20 7.87
C TYR A 174 12.15 1.10 7.85
N GLY A 175 12.75 1.14 6.68
CA GLY A 175 14.20 1.10 6.49
C GLY A 175 14.94 2.25 7.16
N SER A 176 14.29 3.40 7.33
CA SER A 176 14.84 4.53 8.08
C SER A 176 15.15 4.17 9.55
N GLY A 177 14.56 3.12 10.09
CA GLY A 177 14.86 2.60 11.43
C GLY A 177 16.26 1.98 11.61
N LYS A 178 17.05 1.85 10.55
CA LYS A 178 18.43 1.31 10.58
C LYS A 178 19.38 2.08 11.49
N GLY A 179 19.11 3.35 11.77
CA GLY A 179 19.97 4.19 12.63
C GLY A 179 19.88 3.90 14.13
N TRP A 180 18.99 3.01 14.58
CA TRP A 180 18.88 2.65 15.99
C TRP A 180 19.82 1.50 16.38
N TYR A 181 20.07 1.38 17.68
CA TYR A 181 20.90 0.31 18.21
C TYR A 181 20.28 -1.06 17.95
N ASN A 182 21.07 -2.03 17.53
CA ASN A 182 20.64 -3.37 17.17
C ASN A 182 19.60 -3.42 16.04
N ARG A 183 18.89 -4.54 15.98
CA ARG A 183 17.81 -4.81 15.04
C ARG A 183 16.48 -4.27 15.58
N ILE A 184 15.55 -4.00 14.70
CA ILE A 184 14.16 -3.77 15.11
C ILE A 184 13.60 -5.11 15.59
N GLY A 185 13.24 -5.20 16.88
CA GLY A 185 12.78 -6.46 17.46
C GLY A 185 11.49 -6.97 16.83
N LYS A 186 10.50 -6.08 16.66
CA LYS A 186 9.20 -6.41 16.07
C LYS A 186 8.58 -5.22 15.36
N ILE A 187 8.05 -5.47 14.15
CA ILE A 187 7.15 -4.55 13.45
C ILE A 187 5.80 -5.26 13.31
N GLU A 188 4.74 -4.72 13.91
CA GLU A 188 3.37 -5.19 13.72
C GLU A 188 2.62 -4.22 12.80
N VAL A 189 2.06 -4.74 11.72
CA VAL A 189 1.32 -3.96 10.74
C VAL A 189 -0.14 -4.33 10.78
N ILE A 190 -1.00 -3.33 10.92
CA ILE A 190 -2.45 -3.47 10.96
C ILE A 190 -3.03 -2.64 9.81
N ILE A 191 -3.78 -3.28 8.92
CA ILE A 191 -4.40 -2.61 7.78
C ILE A 191 -5.91 -2.66 7.95
N LYS A 192 -6.52 -1.49 8.04
CA LYS A 192 -7.97 -1.26 8.10
C LYS A 192 -8.41 -0.66 6.78
N ASN A 193 -9.16 -1.41 6.01
CA ASN A 193 -9.64 -0.95 4.71
C ASN A 193 -11.08 -0.45 4.79
N SER A 194 -11.25 0.87 4.90
CA SER A 194 -12.54 1.56 4.82
C SER A 194 -12.80 2.15 3.44
N SER A 195 -11.87 1.96 2.49
CA SER A 195 -12.03 2.42 1.12
C SER A 195 -12.87 1.44 0.29
N ARG A 196 -13.36 1.93 -0.85
CA ARG A 196 -14.01 1.08 -1.86
C ARG A 196 -13.03 0.22 -2.66
N TYR A 197 -11.71 0.39 -2.47
CA TYR A 197 -10.68 -0.33 -3.21
C TYR A 197 -10.39 -1.69 -2.59
N TRP A 198 -9.95 -2.63 -3.41
CA TRP A 198 -9.60 -3.96 -2.97
C TRP A 198 -8.09 -4.07 -2.80
N ILE A 199 -7.64 -4.57 -1.67
CA ILE A 199 -6.24 -4.91 -1.48
C ILE A 199 -5.96 -6.17 -2.30
N TYR A 200 -5.06 -6.07 -3.27
CA TYR A 200 -4.66 -7.22 -4.06
C TYR A 200 -3.26 -7.72 -3.74
N GLY A 201 -2.48 -6.95 -2.98
CA GLY A 201 -1.14 -7.36 -2.56
C GLY A 201 -0.57 -6.49 -1.46
N ILE A 202 0.39 -7.05 -0.74
CA ILE A 202 1.23 -6.36 0.23
C ILE A 202 2.66 -6.76 -0.08
N LYS A 203 3.56 -5.78 -0.11
CA LYS A 203 4.98 -6.01 -0.20
C LYS A 203 5.64 -5.47 1.05
N ALA A 204 6.65 -6.16 1.56
CA ALA A 204 7.52 -5.69 2.61
C ALA A 204 8.98 -5.94 2.21
N GLY A 205 9.84 -4.97 2.42
CA GLY A 205 11.21 -4.95 1.91
C GLY A 205 11.32 -4.32 0.52
N VAL A 206 12.45 -3.67 0.24
CA VAL A 206 12.83 -3.32 -1.13
C VAL A 206 13.59 -4.51 -1.71
N PRO A 207 13.27 -4.95 -2.91
CA PRO A 207 14.19 -5.85 -3.58
C PRO A 207 15.49 -5.08 -3.84
N PRO A 208 16.61 -5.39 -3.17
CA PRO A 208 17.87 -5.21 -3.83
C PRO A 208 17.75 -6.07 -5.09
N HIS A 209 18.38 -5.68 -6.19
CA HIS A 209 18.24 -6.26 -7.52
C HIS A 209 18.21 -7.80 -7.63
N ASN A 210 18.31 -8.55 -6.54
CA ASN A 210 18.28 -10.00 -6.43
C ASN A 210 17.48 -10.55 -5.25
N ARG A 211 16.76 -9.73 -4.47
CA ARG A 211 15.82 -10.23 -3.47
C ARG A 211 14.42 -9.94 -3.96
N GLU A 212 13.68 -10.98 -4.23
CA GLU A 212 12.24 -10.82 -4.44
C GLU A 212 11.63 -10.20 -3.16
N PRO A 213 10.73 -9.22 -3.29
CA PRO A 213 10.00 -8.73 -2.13
C PRO A 213 9.39 -9.94 -1.43
N LEU A 214 9.30 -9.90 -0.09
CA LEU A 214 8.60 -10.94 0.66
C LEU A 214 7.25 -11.13 -0.03
N ASN A 215 7.13 -12.26 -0.73
CA ASN A 215 5.90 -12.58 -1.44
C ASN A 215 4.79 -12.74 -0.41
N ASN A 216 3.55 -12.60 -0.85
CA ASN A 216 2.36 -12.81 -0.04
C ASN A 216 2.38 -14.12 0.74
N GLU A 217 3.13 -15.12 0.30
CA GLU A 217 3.28 -16.44 0.92
C GLU A 217 4.23 -16.41 2.13
N ASP A 218 5.17 -15.46 2.16
CA ASP A 218 6.18 -15.32 3.22
C ASP A 218 5.70 -14.44 4.38
N LEU A 219 4.67 -13.61 4.14
CA LEU A 219 4.05 -12.81 5.19
C LEU A 219 3.04 -13.65 5.96
N ASN A 220 3.39 -14.01 7.20
CA ASN A 220 2.45 -14.68 8.10
C ASN A 220 1.35 -13.71 8.53
N HIS A 221 0.33 -13.54 7.66
CA HIS A 221 -0.78 -12.64 7.89
C HIS A 221 -1.97 -13.36 8.53
N ARG A 222 -2.71 -12.61 9.31
CA ARG A 222 -3.96 -13.06 9.94
C ARG A 222 -5.04 -11.98 9.82
N TRP A 223 -6.28 -12.41 9.87
CA TRP A 223 -7.41 -11.52 10.01
C TRP A 223 -7.83 -11.41 11.48
N ASN A 224 -7.96 -10.19 11.96
CA ASN A 224 -8.56 -9.88 13.25
C ASN A 224 -9.83 -9.07 12.97
N ASN A 225 -10.99 -9.72 12.99
CA ASN A 225 -12.24 -9.20 12.46
C ASN A 225 -12.10 -8.79 10.98
N ASN A 226 -12.13 -7.47 10.69
CA ASN A 226 -11.96 -6.91 9.35
C ASN A 226 -10.56 -6.31 9.13
N ASP A 227 -9.69 -6.38 10.12
CA ASP A 227 -8.34 -5.85 10.03
C ASP A 227 -7.37 -6.95 9.58
N LEU A 228 -6.55 -6.64 8.59
CA LEU A 228 -5.47 -7.52 8.15
C LEU A 228 -4.23 -7.21 8.97
N VAL A 229 -3.67 -8.22 9.62
CA VAL A 229 -2.51 -8.06 10.51
C VAL A 229 -1.39 -8.98 10.07
N PHE A 230 -0.16 -8.46 10.02
CA PHE A 230 1.05 -9.26 9.87
C PHE A 230 2.18 -8.72 10.74
N VAL A 231 3.22 -9.53 10.93
CA VAL A 231 4.32 -9.23 11.82
C VAL A 231 5.63 -9.55 11.11
N LEU A 232 6.58 -8.62 11.23
CA LEU A 232 7.98 -8.82 10.88
C LEU A 232 8.77 -8.86 12.19
N GLU A 233 9.66 -9.85 12.37
CA GLU A 233 10.41 -10.04 13.62
C GLU A 233 11.90 -10.06 13.36
N ASN A 234 12.67 -9.49 14.30
CA ASN A 234 14.13 -9.49 14.28
C ASN A 234 14.71 -8.93 12.97
N ILE A 235 14.24 -7.75 12.58
CA ILE A 235 14.53 -7.13 11.28
C ILE A 235 15.82 -6.32 11.36
N GLU A 236 16.75 -6.60 10.43
CA GLU A 236 17.86 -5.70 10.08
C GLU A 236 17.46 -4.96 8.81
N PRO A 237 16.91 -3.73 8.90
CA PRO A 237 16.38 -3.06 7.74
C PRO A 237 17.49 -2.51 6.85
N ASP A 238 17.23 -2.48 5.54
CA ASP A 238 17.96 -1.63 4.61
C ASP A 238 17.25 -0.28 4.49
N TYR A 239 18.00 0.80 4.27
CA TYR A 239 17.45 2.18 4.27
C TYR A 239 16.23 2.39 3.37
N ASN A 240 16.09 1.59 2.33
CA ASN A 240 14.97 1.68 1.37
C ASN A 240 13.83 0.68 1.67
N ASP A 241 13.89 -0.05 2.77
CA ASP A 241 12.88 -1.05 3.09
C ASP A 241 11.52 -0.40 3.39
N THR A 242 10.51 -0.79 2.62
CA THR A 242 9.15 -0.26 2.70
C THR A 242 8.12 -1.34 2.94
N ILE A 243 6.98 -0.93 3.49
CA ILE A 243 5.73 -1.67 3.43
C ILE A 243 4.86 -0.97 2.41
N GLU A 244 4.38 -1.72 1.41
CA GLU A 244 3.50 -1.24 0.37
C GLU A 244 2.20 -2.02 0.37
N VAL A 245 1.09 -1.32 0.52
CA VAL A 245 -0.26 -1.87 0.35
C VAL A 245 -0.76 -1.51 -1.03
N LEU A 246 -0.95 -2.52 -1.85
CA LEU A 246 -1.35 -2.39 -3.24
C LEU A 246 -2.88 -2.47 -3.33
N LEU A 247 -3.48 -1.41 -3.84
CA LEU A 247 -4.92 -1.28 -3.99
C LEU A 247 -5.27 -1.25 -5.47
N ASP A 248 -6.16 -2.13 -5.85
CA ASP A 248 -6.72 -2.07 -7.20
C ASP A 248 -7.95 -1.17 -7.18
N ARG A 249 -7.90 -0.15 -8.01
CA ARG A 249 -9.06 0.69 -8.27
C ARG A 249 -10.08 -0.14 -9.03
N PRO A 250 -11.27 -0.37 -8.50
CA PRO A 250 -12.34 -0.92 -9.32
C PRO A 250 -12.57 0.07 -10.46
N MET A 251 -11.98 -0.19 -11.61
CA MET A 251 -12.23 0.63 -12.79
C MET A 251 -13.66 0.35 -13.22
N PHE A 252 -14.56 1.21 -12.78
CA PHE A 252 -15.82 1.41 -13.46
C PHE A 252 -15.56 2.15 -14.78
N ASP A 253 -14.81 1.50 -15.66
CA ASP A 253 -14.82 1.91 -17.04
C ASP A 253 -16.11 1.34 -17.63
N PHE A 254 -17.07 2.22 -17.87
CA PHE A 254 -18.36 1.89 -18.47
C PHE A 254 -18.26 1.20 -19.83
N SER A 255 -17.08 1.13 -20.43
CA SER A 255 -16.83 0.49 -21.72
C SER A 255 -16.38 -0.97 -21.63
N MET A 256 -15.92 -1.43 -20.44
CA MET A 256 -15.56 -2.82 -20.21
C MET A 256 -16.09 -3.26 -18.85
N PHE A 257 -17.16 -4.03 -18.85
CA PHE A 257 -17.79 -4.71 -17.71
C PHE A 257 -16.77 -5.45 -16.83
N ARG A 258 -16.09 -4.75 -15.90
CA ARG A 258 -15.17 -5.36 -14.94
C ARG A 258 -15.45 -4.83 -13.53
N PRO A 259 -16.42 -5.44 -12.82
CA PRO A 259 -16.64 -5.14 -11.41
C PRO A 259 -15.55 -5.72 -10.49
N LEU A 260 -14.47 -6.26 -11.07
CA LEU A 260 -13.37 -6.89 -10.36
C LEU A 260 -12.05 -6.16 -10.61
N PRO A 261 -11.12 -6.24 -9.65
CA PRO A 261 -9.74 -5.86 -9.85
C PRO A 261 -9.17 -6.44 -11.16
N ARG A 262 -8.36 -5.67 -11.88
CA ARG A 262 -7.70 -6.12 -13.12
C ARG A 262 -6.89 -7.40 -12.91
N SER A 263 -6.40 -7.63 -11.70
CA SER A 263 -5.66 -8.80 -11.29
C SER A 263 -6.47 -10.10 -11.33
N PHE A 264 -7.80 -10.01 -11.37
CA PHE A 264 -8.69 -11.17 -11.42
C PHE A 264 -9.22 -11.39 -12.85
N ASP A 265 -8.45 -12.12 -13.67
CA ASP A 265 -8.95 -12.62 -14.97
C ASP A 265 -9.83 -13.86 -14.74
N TYR A 266 -11.01 -13.63 -14.15
CA TYR A 266 -11.94 -14.66 -13.69
C TYR A 266 -12.65 -15.43 -14.81
N TRP A 267 -12.65 -14.91 -16.04
CA TRP A 267 -13.31 -15.55 -17.16
C TRP A 267 -12.58 -16.78 -17.68
N ARG A 268 -11.29 -16.85 -17.46
CA ARG A 268 -10.41 -17.79 -18.13
C ARG A 268 -9.68 -18.74 -17.20
N ASN A 269 -9.51 -18.38 -15.93
CA ASN A 269 -8.63 -19.08 -15.01
C ASN A 269 -9.31 -19.46 -13.70
N ILE A 270 -8.85 -20.55 -13.13
CA ILE A 270 -9.20 -20.95 -11.76
C ILE A 270 -8.37 -20.09 -10.80
N PHE A 271 -9.03 -19.52 -9.79
CA PHE A 271 -8.36 -18.73 -8.76
C PHE A 271 -7.32 -19.55 -8.01
N ARG A 272 -6.21 -18.89 -7.71
CA ARG A 272 -5.27 -19.40 -6.71
C ARG A 272 -5.72 -18.90 -5.34
N PRO A 273 -5.65 -19.73 -4.28
CA PRO A 273 -6.07 -19.31 -2.94
C PRO A 273 -5.39 -18.02 -2.45
N ASN A 274 -4.11 -17.81 -2.78
CA ASN A 274 -3.36 -16.60 -2.40
C ASN A 274 -3.92 -15.29 -2.99
N GLN A 275 -4.63 -15.34 -4.12
CA GLN A 275 -5.30 -14.16 -4.68
C GLN A 275 -6.48 -13.67 -3.83
N LEU A 276 -6.99 -14.51 -2.94
CA LEU A 276 -8.13 -14.22 -2.08
C LEU A 276 -7.71 -13.74 -0.67
N TRP A 277 -6.44 -13.83 -0.32
CA TRP A 277 -5.96 -13.64 1.06
C TRP A 277 -6.24 -12.26 1.61
N TYR A 278 -6.23 -11.22 0.78
CA TYR A 278 -6.40 -9.83 1.18
C TYR A 278 -7.83 -9.31 1.03
N LEU A 279 -8.75 -10.15 0.57
CA LEU A 279 -10.14 -9.75 0.42
C LEU A 279 -10.85 -9.84 1.77
N THR A 280 -11.64 -8.83 2.11
CA THR A 280 -12.53 -8.88 3.26
C THR A 280 -13.60 -9.96 3.05
N ARG A 281 -14.25 -10.40 4.12
CA ARG A 281 -15.35 -11.36 4.01
C ARG A 281 -16.47 -10.87 3.10
N GLU A 282 -16.79 -9.58 3.15
CA GLU A 282 -17.82 -9.00 2.27
C GLU A 282 -17.35 -8.98 0.81
N GLN A 283 -16.08 -8.67 0.55
CA GLN A 283 -15.52 -8.75 -0.81
C GLN A 283 -15.54 -10.17 -1.35
N LEU A 284 -15.21 -11.18 -0.54
CA LEU A 284 -15.35 -12.59 -0.92
C LEU A 284 -16.79 -12.94 -1.26
N ARG A 285 -17.76 -12.49 -0.44
CA ARG A 285 -19.18 -12.67 -0.69
C ARG A 285 -19.60 -12.04 -2.03
N ILE A 286 -19.18 -10.82 -2.31
CA ILE A 286 -19.43 -10.14 -3.58
C ILE A 286 -18.81 -10.94 -4.73
N LEU A 287 -17.55 -11.34 -4.61
CA LEU A 287 -16.82 -12.09 -5.65
C LEU A 287 -17.50 -13.44 -5.94
N ARG A 288 -17.95 -14.16 -4.93
CA ARG A 288 -18.70 -15.41 -5.09
C ARG A 288 -20.02 -15.20 -5.84
N ASN A 289 -20.75 -14.14 -5.49
CA ASN A 289 -22.04 -13.85 -6.10
C ASN A 289 -21.94 -13.22 -7.48
N LEU A 290 -20.77 -12.71 -7.86
CA LEU A 290 -20.53 -12.17 -9.19
C LEU A 290 -20.81 -13.21 -10.28
N PHE A 291 -20.38 -14.47 -10.08
CA PHE A 291 -20.61 -15.53 -11.07
C PHE A 291 -22.10 -15.77 -11.35
N TYR A 292 -22.92 -15.64 -10.34
CA TYR A 292 -24.39 -15.68 -10.50
C TYR A 292 -24.92 -14.41 -11.16
N ALA A 293 -24.36 -13.25 -10.82
CA ALA A 293 -24.75 -11.97 -11.38
C ALA A 293 -24.49 -11.89 -12.90
N LEU A 294 -23.38 -12.47 -13.36
CA LEU A 294 -23.04 -12.51 -14.79
C LEU A 294 -24.06 -13.27 -15.65
N HIS A 295 -24.81 -14.16 -15.04
CA HIS A 295 -25.90 -14.92 -15.70
C HIS A 295 -27.29 -14.35 -15.40
N GLY A 296 -27.37 -13.15 -14.77
CA GLY A 296 -28.64 -12.46 -14.50
C GLY A 296 -29.46 -13.07 -13.36
N TYR A 297 -28.80 -13.68 -12.35
CA TYR A 297 -29.48 -14.23 -11.19
C TYR A 297 -30.30 -13.21 -10.43
N ASN A 298 -31.55 -13.53 -10.10
CA ASN A 298 -32.43 -12.65 -9.33
C ASN A 298 -32.12 -12.74 -7.83
N PHE A 299 -31.28 -11.84 -7.33
CA PHE A 299 -30.90 -11.80 -5.93
C PHE A 299 -32.09 -11.38 -5.04
N ARG A 300 -32.40 -12.18 -4.02
CA ARG A 300 -33.34 -11.80 -2.94
C ARG A 300 -32.70 -10.81 -1.96
N ASP A 301 -31.37 -10.82 -1.85
CA ASP A 301 -30.58 -9.88 -1.07
C ASP A 301 -30.48 -8.55 -1.80
N THR A 302 -31.14 -7.54 -1.23
CA THR A 302 -31.21 -6.21 -1.85
C THR A 302 -29.85 -5.51 -1.89
N ALA A 303 -28.94 -5.81 -0.98
CA ALA A 303 -27.59 -5.24 -0.97
C ALA A 303 -26.79 -5.77 -2.16
N LEU A 304 -26.83 -7.07 -2.46
CA LEU A 304 -26.21 -7.64 -3.65
C LEU A 304 -26.86 -7.15 -4.93
N LEU A 305 -28.19 -7.09 -4.98
CA LEU A 305 -28.91 -6.58 -6.14
C LEU A 305 -28.51 -5.13 -6.44
N ASN A 306 -28.50 -4.26 -5.44
CA ASN A 306 -28.08 -2.87 -5.57
C ASN A 306 -26.62 -2.74 -6.00
N TYR A 307 -25.73 -3.55 -5.39
CA TYR A 307 -24.31 -3.57 -5.75
C TYR A 307 -24.12 -3.89 -7.24
N PHE A 308 -24.70 -5.01 -7.72
CA PHE A 308 -24.53 -5.41 -9.11
C PHE A 308 -25.28 -4.50 -10.10
N SER A 309 -26.41 -3.94 -9.70
CA SER A 309 -27.12 -2.92 -10.52
C SER A 309 -26.27 -1.67 -10.71
N SER A 310 -25.57 -1.23 -9.66
CA SER A 310 -24.64 -0.11 -9.75
C SER A 310 -23.37 -0.47 -10.53
N ALA A 311 -22.82 -1.65 -10.29
CA ALA A 311 -21.56 -2.10 -10.88
C ALA A 311 -21.68 -2.37 -12.39
N PHE A 312 -22.82 -2.89 -12.85
CA PHE A 312 -23.04 -3.20 -14.26
C PHE A 312 -23.72 -2.06 -15.05
N GLY A 313 -24.15 -0.98 -14.36
CA GLY A 313 -24.88 0.13 -14.97
C GLY A 313 -26.29 -0.23 -15.47
N SER A 314 -26.52 -1.47 -15.89
CA SER A 314 -27.83 -2.06 -16.19
C SER A 314 -27.78 -3.53 -15.85
N TYR A 315 -28.37 -3.91 -14.71
CA TYR A 315 -28.47 -5.31 -14.31
C TYR A 315 -29.78 -5.90 -14.82
N GLU A 316 -29.70 -6.78 -15.80
CA GLU A 316 -30.88 -7.44 -16.37
C GLU A 316 -31.09 -8.80 -15.71
N ILE A 317 -32.25 -8.97 -15.06
CA ILE A 317 -32.64 -10.25 -14.47
C ILE A 317 -33.01 -11.22 -15.58
N ASN A 318 -32.29 -12.34 -15.64
CA ASN A 318 -32.60 -13.46 -16.52
C ASN A 318 -33.68 -14.34 -15.87
N ARG A 319 -34.90 -14.32 -16.43
CA ARG A 319 -36.01 -15.14 -15.91
C ARG A 319 -35.82 -16.64 -16.12
N ASP A 320 -34.98 -16.99 -17.10
CA ASP A 320 -34.67 -18.39 -17.43
C ASP A 320 -33.39 -18.90 -16.76
N PHE A 321 -32.87 -18.12 -15.79
CA PHE A 321 -31.68 -18.52 -15.05
C PHE A 321 -31.82 -19.90 -14.45
N ASN A 322 -30.84 -20.74 -14.68
CA ASN A 322 -30.69 -22.03 -13.99
C ASN A 322 -29.20 -22.32 -13.74
N GLU A 323 -28.89 -23.17 -12.76
CA GLU A 323 -27.52 -23.41 -12.31
C GLU A 323 -26.60 -24.06 -13.37
N ASN A 324 -27.17 -24.64 -14.44
CA ASN A 324 -26.38 -25.20 -15.54
C ASN A 324 -25.74 -24.11 -16.41
N MET A 325 -26.15 -22.85 -16.26
CA MET A 325 -25.51 -21.71 -16.93
C MET A 325 -24.14 -21.40 -16.33
N ILE A 326 -23.93 -21.77 -15.06
CA ILE A 326 -22.64 -21.59 -14.38
C ILE A 326 -21.63 -22.57 -14.99
N THR A 327 -20.58 -22.08 -15.60
CA THR A 327 -19.53 -22.90 -16.22
C THR A 327 -18.74 -23.70 -15.16
N GLU A 328 -18.03 -24.73 -15.61
CA GLU A 328 -17.18 -25.54 -14.71
C GLU A 328 -16.09 -24.70 -14.01
N THR A 329 -15.46 -23.75 -14.74
CA THR A 329 -14.47 -22.83 -14.17
C THR A 329 -15.08 -21.93 -13.11
N GLU A 330 -16.24 -21.34 -13.36
CA GLU A 330 -16.95 -20.51 -12.40
C GLU A 330 -17.36 -21.31 -11.16
N ARG A 331 -17.83 -22.53 -11.32
CA ARG A 331 -18.19 -23.42 -10.22
C ARG A 331 -17.00 -23.73 -9.32
N ARG A 332 -15.83 -24.03 -9.91
CA ARG A 332 -14.59 -24.24 -9.16
C ARG A 332 -14.15 -22.98 -8.43
N ASN A 333 -14.27 -21.82 -9.05
CA ASN A 333 -13.96 -20.54 -8.41
C ASN A 333 -14.89 -20.25 -7.23
N ILE A 334 -16.19 -20.50 -7.38
CA ILE A 334 -17.18 -20.40 -6.28
C ILE A 334 -16.76 -21.29 -5.10
N GLU A 335 -16.37 -22.55 -5.35
CA GLU A 335 -15.92 -23.46 -4.29
C GLU A 335 -14.65 -23.00 -3.57
N ILE A 336 -13.68 -22.42 -4.33
CA ILE A 336 -12.44 -21.88 -3.75
C ILE A 336 -12.77 -20.71 -2.83
N ILE A 337 -13.64 -19.78 -3.28
CA ILE A 337 -14.06 -18.64 -2.49
C ILE A 337 -14.81 -19.07 -1.24
N GLN A 338 -15.74 -20.02 -1.34
CA GLN A 338 -16.48 -20.55 -0.19
C GLN A 338 -15.57 -21.16 0.86
N ARG A 339 -14.54 -21.90 0.44
CA ARG A 339 -13.54 -22.44 1.37
C ARG A 339 -12.79 -21.33 2.10
N GLU A 340 -12.44 -20.25 1.42
CA GLU A 340 -11.78 -19.09 2.03
C GLU A 340 -12.73 -18.34 2.99
N GLU A 341 -14.00 -18.15 2.63
CA GLU A 341 -15.02 -17.58 3.53
C GLU A 341 -15.14 -18.40 4.83
N LEU A 342 -15.18 -19.73 4.73
CA LEU A 342 -15.26 -20.63 5.88
C LEU A 342 -14.00 -20.60 6.76
N ARG A 343 -12.81 -20.45 6.16
CA ARG A 343 -11.56 -20.34 6.91
C ARG A 343 -11.55 -19.12 7.83
N ARG A 344 -12.21 -18.03 7.44
CA ARG A 344 -12.26 -16.77 8.19
C ARG A 344 -13.35 -16.71 9.27
N THR A 345 -14.18 -17.71 9.38
CA THR A 345 -15.19 -17.82 10.43
C THR A 345 -14.69 -18.59 11.66
N ARG A 346 -13.50 -19.15 11.58
CA ARG A 346 -12.80 -19.87 12.64
C ARG A 346 -11.72 -19.01 13.28
#